data_7ec4b24a9dd2be0ce7f5fd354b9e4bd2
#
_entry.id   7ec4b24a9dd2be0ce7f5fd354b9e4bd2
#
_cell.length_a   1.000
_cell.length_b   1.000
_cell.length_c   1.000
_cell.angle_alpha   90.00
_cell.angle_beta   90.00
_cell.angle_gamma   90.00
#
_symmetry.space_group_name_H-M   'P 1'
#
loop_
_entity.id
_entity.type
_entity.pdbx_description
1 polymer ?
#
loop_
_entity_poly.entity_id
_entity_poly.type
_entity_poly.pdbx_seq_one_letter_code
_entity_poly.pdbx_strand_id
1 'polypeptide(L)'
;MNGPISWFSSTRRLIRILWTVRRFGLDELVVSGAASSSRSPWLLRMTRWLRMGTIREPRGVRLRMAFESLGPIFVKFGQVLSTRRDLLPPDIANELALLQDRVPPFPADQAVAEIERGLEMPLEQAFAEFGREPIASASIAQVHRARLHDGTQVAVKVLRPGMLDVIEDDLSLLRTGATLAMRLSADARRLRPMEVVDEFDHYLHDELDLVREAANANQLKRNFEGSTLLRIPQMYWDYCRRNVLVMEWVEGIPIGQLDRMRAAGIDLEKLSRDGVEIFFTQVFRDGFFHADMHPGNILVGNGPDDFNRYIALDFGIVGTLSDHDKRYLAQNFLAFFKRDYRRVAELHIESGWVPPNTRAEELEGA
;
A
#
# COMPACT_ATOMS: atom_id res chain seq x y z
N MET A 1 24.54 14.86 13.33
CA MET A 1 24.37 15.88 14.42
C MET A 1 22.88 16.25 14.37
N ASN A 2 22.06 15.59 15.18
CA ASN A 2 20.61 15.82 15.22
C ASN A 2 20.34 17.12 15.98
N GLY A 3 19.83 18.14 15.28
CA GLY A 3 19.55 19.46 15.84
C GLY A 3 18.31 19.45 16.76
N PRO A 4 18.13 20.49 17.61
CA PRO A 4 17.05 20.57 18.61
C PRO A 4 15.62 20.61 18.03
N ILE A 5 15.46 20.75 16.72
CA ILE A 5 14.15 20.83 16.04
C ILE A 5 13.45 19.46 15.99
N SER A 6 14.20 18.36 15.88
CA SER A 6 13.61 17.01 15.81
C SER A 6 12.96 16.57 17.15
N TRP A 7 13.53 16.98 18.27
CA TRP A 7 13.04 16.57 19.62
C TRP A 7 11.70 17.20 19.99
N PHE A 8 11.45 18.43 19.54
CA PHE A 8 10.17 19.12 19.77
C PHE A 8 9.04 18.58 18.88
N SER A 9 9.35 18.13 17.65
CA SER A 9 8.37 17.52 16.74
C SER A 9 7.93 16.15 17.28
N SER A 10 8.87 15.29 17.65
CA SER A 10 8.61 13.96 18.20
C SER A 10 7.83 14.00 19.50
N THR A 11 8.09 14.97 20.38
CA THR A 11 7.33 15.13 21.66
C THR A 11 5.88 15.54 21.39
N ARG A 12 5.63 16.48 20.51
CA ARG A 12 4.27 16.90 20.12
C ARG A 12 3.52 15.75 19.47
N ARG A 13 4.20 14.97 18.63
CA ARG A 13 3.64 13.81 17.94
C ARG A 13 3.25 12.71 18.94
N LEU A 14 4.12 12.39 19.89
CA LEU A 14 3.83 11.45 20.99
C LEU A 14 2.63 11.89 21.82
N ILE A 15 2.54 13.16 22.20
CA ILE A 15 1.39 13.71 22.92
C ILE A 15 0.11 13.52 22.11
N ARG A 16 0.14 13.78 20.81
CA ARG A 16 -1.00 13.58 19.90
C ARG A 16 -1.44 12.11 19.87
N ILE A 17 -0.50 11.18 19.76
CA ILE A 17 -0.80 9.74 19.78
C ILE A 17 -1.40 9.33 21.11
N LEU A 18 -0.80 9.70 22.24
CA LEU A 18 -1.32 9.39 23.56
C LEU A 18 -2.74 9.98 23.78
N TRP A 19 -2.96 11.21 23.30
CA TRP A 19 -4.28 11.82 23.33
C TRP A 19 -5.28 11.08 22.46
N THR A 20 -4.88 10.63 21.27
CA THR A 20 -5.71 9.84 20.33
C THR A 20 -6.05 8.48 20.92
N VAL A 21 -5.07 7.73 21.44
CA VAL A 21 -5.29 6.46 22.14
C VAL A 21 -6.32 6.63 23.25
N ARG A 22 -6.20 7.70 24.03
CA ARG A 22 -7.13 8.02 25.11
C ARG A 22 -8.51 8.45 24.61
N ARG A 23 -8.56 9.32 23.58
CA ARG A 23 -9.80 9.83 22.98
C ARG A 23 -10.66 8.70 22.44
N PHE A 24 -10.04 7.72 21.78
CA PHE A 24 -10.74 6.59 21.17
C PHE A 24 -10.79 5.35 22.06
N GLY A 25 -10.31 5.43 23.33
CA GLY A 25 -10.38 4.33 24.30
C GLY A 25 -9.66 3.07 23.84
N LEU A 26 -8.53 3.22 23.13
CA LEU A 26 -7.74 2.09 22.62
C LEU A 26 -6.91 1.41 23.72
N ASP A 27 -6.86 1.99 24.91
CA ASP A 27 -6.29 1.38 26.13
C ASP A 27 -6.95 0.03 26.45
N GLU A 28 -8.22 -0.17 26.08
CA GLU A 28 -8.89 -1.46 26.24
C GLU A 28 -8.29 -2.57 25.36
N LEU A 29 -7.83 -2.24 24.17
CA LEU A 29 -7.19 -3.22 23.27
C LEU A 29 -5.86 -3.71 23.85
N VAL A 30 -5.11 -2.80 24.49
CA VAL A 30 -3.85 -3.13 25.16
C VAL A 30 -4.09 -3.94 26.42
N VAL A 31 -5.16 -3.62 27.15
CA VAL A 31 -5.50 -4.21 28.46
C VAL A 31 -6.20 -5.55 28.31
N SER A 32 -7.06 -5.76 27.30
CA SER A 32 -7.70 -7.06 27.08
C SER A 32 -6.70 -8.14 26.67
N GLY A 33 -5.61 -7.78 25.96
CA GLY A 33 -4.47 -8.66 25.73
C GLY A 33 -3.57 -8.89 26.96
N ALA A 34 -3.57 -7.95 27.93
CA ALA A 34 -2.77 -8.05 29.15
C ALA A 34 -3.50 -8.74 30.32
N ALA A 35 -4.83 -8.88 30.24
CA ALA A 35 -5.64 -9.47 31.30
C ALA A 35 -5.42 -10.98 31.50
N SER A 36 -4.78 -11.66 30.53
CA SER A 36 -4.37 -13.05 30.66
C SER A 36 -3.04 -13.21 31.44
N SER A 37 -2.28 -12.14 31.64
CA SER A 37 -1.05 -12.16 32.44
C SER A 37 -1.19 -11.26 33.65
N SER A 38 -1.51 -11.85 34.79
CA SER A 38 -1.67 -11.27 36.11
C SER A 38 -0.41 -10.53 36.61
N ARG A 39 -0.23 -9.24 36.23
CA ARG A 39 0.74 -8.36 36.95
C ARG A 39 0.40 -6.88 36.76
N SER A 40 -0.27 -6.32 37.75
CA SER A 40 -0.45 -4.93 38.21
C SER A 40 -1.85 -4.33 38.07
N PRO A 41 -2.72 -4.56 39.04
CA PRO A 41 -4.08 -3.96 39.07
C PRO A 41 -4.07 -2.43 39.21
N TRP A 42 -2.96 -1.82 39.64
CA TRP A 42 -2.89 -0.36 39.83
C TRP A 42 -2.72 0.43 38.54
N LEU A 43 -1.99 -0.10 37.56
CA LEU A 43 -1.88 0.50 36.22
C LEU A 43 -3.24 0.52 35.51
N LEU A 44 -4.04 -0.54 35.65
CA LEU A 44 -5.40 -0.63 35.15
C LEU A 44 -6.36 0.37 35.82
N ARG A 45 -6.14 0.67 37.12
CA ARG A 45 -6.90 1.70 37.83
C ARG A 45 -6.52 3.11 37.41
N MET A 46 -5.23 3.34 37.06
CA MET A 46 -4.74 4.64 36.66
C MET A 46 -5.22 5.00 35.22
N THR A 47 -5.23 4.03 34.29
CA THR A 47 -5.77 4.23 32.92
C THR A 47 -7.28 4.47 32.97
N ARG A 48 -8.02 3.78 33.87
CA ARG A 48 -9.47 3.93 34.02
C ARG A 48 -9.89 5.30 34.57
N TRP A 49 -9.05 5.93 35.39
CA TRP A 49 -9.30 7.28 35.93
C TRP A 49 -9.07 8.38 34.88
N LEU A 50 -8.31 8.06 33.83
CA LEU A 50 -7.97 8.96 32.76
C LEU A 50 -8.98 8.94 31.59
N ARG A 51 -10.05 8.15 31.61
CA ARG A 51 -11.04 8.05 30.52
C ARG A 51 -11.85 9.34 30.37
N MET A 52 -11.83 9.92 29.17
CA MET A 52 -12.73 11.01 28.76
C MET A 52 -13.88 10.41 27.95
N GLY A 53 -14.97 10.05 28.60
CA GLY A 53 -16.22 9.64 27.96
C GLY A 53 -16.27 8.17 27.53
N THR A 54 -17.46 7.57 27.52
CA THR A 54 -17.72 6.23 26.94
C THR A 54 -17.96 6.36 25.47
N ILE A 55 -16.96 5.99 24.67
CA ILE A 55 -17.16 5.82 23.22
C ILE A 55 -17.95 4.53 23.03
N ARG A 56 -19.14 4.63 22.43
CA ARG A 56 -20.06 3.49 22.22
C ARG A 56 -19.71 2.66 20.97
N GLU A 57 -18.79 3.15 20.16
CA GLU A 57 -18.41 2.52 18.90
C GLU A 57 -17.67 1.19 19.10
N PRO A 58 -17.87 0.19 18.20
CA PRO A 58 -17.11 -1.05 18.20
C PRO A 58 -15.59 -0.79 18.13
N ARG A 59 -14.80 -1.71 18.69
CA ARG A 59 -13.34 -1.54 18.79
C ARG A 59 -12.64 -1.33 17.45
N GLY A 60 -13.09 -1.98 16.38
CA GLY A 60 -12.55 -1.81 15.03
C GLY A 60 -12.79 -0.41 14.48
N VAL A 61 -14.03 0.11 14.65
CA VAL A 61 -14.39 1.49 14.26
C VAL A 61 -13.54 2.51 14.99
N ARG A 62 -13.35 2.33 16.30
CA ARG A 62 -12.52 3.23 17.12
C ARG A 62 -11.06 3.25 16.64
N LEU A 63 -10.51 2.09 16.29
CA LEU A 63 -9.15 1.98 15.77
C LEU A 63 -9.02 2.66 14.42
N ARG A 64 -9.97 2.45 13.49
CA ARG A 64 -10.01 3.13 12.18
C ARG A 64 -10.04 4.66 12.35
N MET A 65 -10.96 5.18 13.16
CA MET A 65 -11.06 6.62 13.44
C MET A 65 -9.79 7.19 14.09
N ALA A 66 -9.11 6.42 14.91
CA ALA A 66 -7.84 6.81 15.50
C ALA A 66 -6.76 6.94 14.44
N PHE A 67 -6.64 5.97 13.53
CA PHE A 67 -5.67 6.01 12.43
C PHE A 67 -5.94 7.19 11.48
N GLU A 68 -7.20 7.42 11.10
CA GLU A 68 -7.62 8.59 10.32
C GLU A 68 -7.21 9.92 11.01
N SER A 69 -7.37 10.02 12.34
CA SER A 69 -7.00 11.22 13.10
C SER A 69 -5.48 11.44 13.24
N LEU A 70 -4.69 10.37 13.20
CA LEU A 70 -3.24 10.42 13.31
C LEU A 70 -2.56 10.86 12.01
N GLY A 71 -3.20 10.57 10.87
CA GLY A 71 -2.75 11.05 9.56
C GLY A 71 -2.34 9.93 8.60
N PRO A 72 -1.82 10.31 7.41
CA PRO A 72 -1.70 9.41 6.27
C PRO A 72 -0.82 8.18 6.53
N ILE A 73 0.25 8.30 7.29
CA ILE A 73 1.14 7.17 7.60
C ILE A 73 0.42 6.11 8.43
N PHE A 74 -0.40 6.53 9.43
CA PHE A 74 -1.20 5.60 10.20
C PHE A 74 -2.35 5.00 9.40
N VAL A 75 -2.92 5.75 8.46
CA VAL A 75 -3.91 5.21 7.50
C VAL A 75 -3.27 4.11 6.67
N LYS A 76 -2.10 4.34 6.08
CA LYS A 76 -1.35 3.31 5.34
C LYS A 76 -0.97 2.12 6.22
N PHE A 77 -0.52 2.36 7.43
CA PHE A 77 -0.24 1.27 8.39
C PHE A 77 -1.47 0.41 8.65
N GLY A 78 -2.62 1.04 8.83
CA GLY A 78 -3.90 0.34 8.99
C GLY A 78 -4.31 -0.44 7.74
N GLN A 79 -4.07 0.10 6.54
CA GLN A 79 -4.32 -0.61 5.28
C GLN A 79 -3.43 -1.85 5.16
N VAL A 80 -2.13 -1.75 5.42
CA VAL A 80 -1.20 -2.89 5.43
C VAL A 80 -1.63 -3.92 6.47
N LEU A 81 -1.99 -3.50 7.69
CA LEU A 81 -2.49 -4.39 8.72
C LEU A 81 -3.79 -5.10 8.32
N SER A 82 -4.68 -4.44 7.56
CA SER A 82 -5.95 -5.04 7.13
C SER A 82 -5.79 -6.24 6.21
N THR A 83 -4.68 -6.32 5.48
CA THR A 83 -4.33 -7.47 4.62
C THR A 83 -3.82 -8.66 5.42
N ARG A 84 -3.28 -8.42 6.62
CA ARG A 84 -2.73 -9.43 7.53
C ARG A 84 -3.83 -9.99 8.45
N ARG A 85 -4.76 -10.73 7.84
CA ARG A 85 -5.88 -11.37 8.57
C ARG A 85 -5.43 -12.46 9.55
N ASP A 86 -4.20 -12.93 9.42
CA ASP A 86 -3.52 -13.84 10.35
C ASP A 86 -3.18 -13.16 11.68
N LEU A 87 -2.97 -11.84 11.69
CA LEU A 87 -2.58 -11.07 12.86
C LEU A 87 -3.77 -10.42 13.58
N LEU A 88 -4.85 -10.14 12.88
CA LEU A 88 -5.95 -9.33 13.40
C LEU A 88 -7.28 -10.11 13.47
N PRO A 89 -8.08 -9.87 14.53
CA PRO A 89 -9.46 -10.32 14.56
C PRO A 89 -10.26 -9.77 13.35
N PRO A 90 -11.20 -10.56 12.79
CA PRO A 90 -11.95 -10.17 11.58
C PRO A 90 -12.69 -8.84 11.69
N ASP A 91 -13.21 -8.51 12.85
CA ASP A 91 -13.91 -7.24 13.11
C ASP A 91 -12.99 -6.02 13.02
N ILE A 92 -11.73 -6.17 13.40
CA ILE A 92 -10.72 -5.12 13.25
C ILE A 92 -10.22 -5.05 11.80
N ALA A 93 -9.86 -6.19 11.20
CA ALA A 93 -9.35 -6.24 9.83
C ALA A 93 -10.36 -5.65 8.83
N ASN A 94 -11.66 -5.98 8.98
CA ASN A 94 -12.71 -5.47 8.11
C ASN A 94 -12.89 -3.94 8.23
N GLU A 95 -12.78 -3.38 9.43
CA GLU A 95 -12.87 -1.92 9.62
C GLU A 95 -11.63 -1.20 9.08
N LEU A 96 -10.44 -1.76 9.29
CA LEU A 96 -9.21 -1.17 8.73
C LEU A 96 -9.19 -1.23 7.20
N ALA A 97 -9.81 -2.21 6.58
CA ALA A 97 -9.96 -2.29 5.12
C ALA A 97 -10.82 -1.14 4.53
N LEU A 98 -11.59 -0.43 5.37
CA LEU A 98 -12.36 0.75 4.97
C LEU A 98 -11.54 2.05 4.96
N LEU A 99 -10.30 2.02 5.46
CA LEU A 99 -9.40 3.17 5.43
C LEU A 99 -9.14 3.61 3.98
N GLN A 100 -9.39 4.89 3.71
CA GLN A 100 -9.20 5.45 2.37
C GLN A 100 -8.00 6.40 2.36
N ASP A 101 -7.18 6.25 1.33
CA ASP A 101 -5.99 7.07 1.11
C ASP A 101 -6.35 8.38 0.38
N ARG A 102 -7.35 9.11 0.89
CA ARG A 102 -7.79 10.39 0.34
C ARG A 102 -7.25 11.54 1.18
N VAL A 103 -6.18 12.14 0.71
CA VAL A 103 -5.59 13.32 1.34
C VAL A 103 -5.81 14.53 0.44
N PRO A 104 -6.23 15.69 0.97
CA PRO A 104 -6.33 16.91 0.18
C PRO A 104 -5.00 17.21 -0.54
N PRO A 105 -5.08 17.72 -1.78
CA PRO A 105 -3.88 18.10 -2.50
C PRO A 105 -3.09 19.18 -1.72
N PHE A 106 -1.78 19.12 -1.84
CA PHE A 106 -0.92 20.19 -1.34
C PHE A 106 -0.82 21.33 -2.35
N PRO A 107 -0.44 22.56 -1.91
CA PRO A 107 -0.43 23.74 -2.77
C PRO A 107 0.43 23.54 -4.02
N ALA A 108 -0.07 24.02 -5.16
CA ALA A 108 0.61 23.91 -6.45
C ALA A 108 2.02 24.51 -6.46
N ASP A 109 2.23 25.60 -5.74
CA ASP A 109 3.56 26.22 -5.64
C ASP A 109 4.58 25.32 -4.93
N GLN A 110 4.13 24.50 -3.98
CA GLN A 110 4.98 23.49 -3.36
C GLN A 110 5.29 22.33 -4.32
N ALA A 111 4.32 21.96 -5.16
CA ALA A 111 4.54 20.93 -6.19
C ALA A 111 5.56 21.40 -7.22
N VAL A 112 5.43 22.65 -7.68
CA VAL A 112 6.39 23.27 -8.61
C VAL A 112 7.79 23.30 -8.00
N ALA A 113 7.93 23.82 -6.78
CA ALA A 113 9.22 23.88 -6.10
C ALA A 113 9.85 22.49 -5.91
N GLU A 114 9.03 21.46 -5.65
CA GLU A 114 9.50 20.09 -5.50
C GLU A 114 9.97 19.49 -6.83
N ILE A 115 9.26 19.78 -7.92
CA ILE A 115 9.62 19.35 -9.27
C ILE A 115 10.93 20.03 -9.69
N GLU A 116 11.04 21.36 -9.55
CA GLU A 116 12.25 22.12 -9.91
C GLU A 116 13.46 21.66 -9.11
N ARG A 117 13.28 21.41 -7.82
CA ARG A 117 14.33 20.86 -6.96
C ARG A 117 14.78 19.45 -7.41
N GLY A 118 13.83 18.58 -7.77
CA GLY A 118 14.13 17.22 -8.20
C GLY A 118 14.79 17.19 -9.56
N LEU A 119 14.31 17.96 -10.51
CA LEU A 119 14.84 18.01 -11.88
C LEU A 119 16.11 18.88 -11.99
N GLU A 120 16.42 19.70 -10.98
CA GLU A 120 17.53 20.67 -10.99
C GLU A 120 17.43 21.68 -12.15
N MET A 121 16.20 22.00 -12.56
CA MET A 121 15.93 22.98 -13.63
C MET A 121 14.60 23.71 -13.37
N PRO A 122 14.42 24.94 -13.90
CA PRO A 122 13.15 25.65 -13.88
C PRO A 122 12.03 24.85 -14.57
N LEU A 123 10.80 25.00 -14.08
CA LEU A 123 9.64 24.27 -14.59
C LEU A 123 9.42 24.51 -16.09
N GLU A 124 9.64 25.75 -16.56
CA GLU A 124 9.48 26.17 -17.96
C GLU A 124 10.51 25.54 -18.91
N GLN A 125 11.64 25.09 -18.36
CA GLN A 125 12.64 24.33 -19.16
C GLN A 125 12.26 22.85 -19.26
N ALA A 126 11.59 22.29 -18.26
CA ALA A 126 11.13 20.91 -18.28
C ALA A 126 9.86 20.72 -19.12
N PHE A 127 8.91 21.67 -19.00
CA PHE A 127 7.58 21.54 -19.60
C PHE A 127 7.16 22.80 -20.35
N ALA A 128 6.60 22.64 -21.55
CA ALA A 128 5.96 23.74 -22.28
C ALA A 128 4.68 24.23 -21.59
N GLU A 129 3.95 23.31 -20.96
CA GLU A 129 2.76 23.61 -20.16
C GLU A 129 2.72 22.70 -18.93
N PHE A 130 2.30 23.26 -17.79
CA PHE A 130 2.09 22.53 -16.55
C PHE A 130 0.77 22.90 -15.90
N GLY A 131 -0.09 21.89 -15.70
CA GLY A 131 -1.38 22.05 -15.03
C GLY A 131 -1.18 22.17 -13.51
N ARG A 132 -1.45 23.36 -12.95
CA ARG A 132 -1.28 23.60 -11.51
C ARG A 132 -2.31 22.87 -10.65
N GLU A 133 -3.48 22.57 -11.18
CA GLU A 133 -4.50 21.79 -10.50
C GLU A 133 -4.16 20.29 -10.65
N PRO A 134 -3.97 19.55 -9.54
CA PRO A 134 -3.68 18.12 -9.62
C PRO A 134 -4.90 17.33 -10.07
N ILE A 135 -4.68 16.34 -10.92
CA ILE A 135 -5.72 15.42 -11.41
C ILE A 135 -6.00 14.29 -10.42
N ALA A 136 -5.03 13.98 -9.56
CA ALA A 136 -5.15 13.00 -8.49
C ALA A 136 -4.26 13.39 -7.31
N SER A 137 -4.69 13.04 -6.10
CA SER A 137 -3.92 13.24 -4.87
C SER A 137 -4.05 12.03 -3.97
N ALA A 138 -2.90 11.49 -3.56
CA ALA A 138 -2.77 10.39 -2.62
C ALA A 138 -2.07 10.86 -1.32
N SER A 139 -1.84 9.95 -0.39
CA SER A 139 -1.20 10.23 0.91
C SER A 139 0.17 10.88 0.76
N ILE A 140 0.99 10.38 -0.16
CA ILE A 140 2.41 10.74 -0.30
C ILE A 140 2.73 11.49 -1.59
N ALA A 141 1.83 11.52 -2.58
CA ALA A 141 2.07 12.11 -3.89
C ALA A 141 0.83 12.76 -4.48
N GLN A 142 1.01 13.60 -5.47
CA GLN A 142 -0.06 14.06 -6.36
C GLN A 142 0.40 14.01 -7.81
N VAL A 143 -0.56 13.97 -8.73
CA VAL A 143 -0.32 13.85 -10.17
C VAL A 143 -0.86 15.08 -10.89
N HIS A 144 -0.03 15.66 -11.74
CA HIS A 144 -0.37 16.80 -12.57
C HIS A 144 -0.32 16.43 -14.06
N ARG A 145 -1.12 17.10 -14.87
CA ARG A 145 -1.00 17.00 -16.32
C ARG A 145 0.03 18.04 -16.80
N ALA A 146 0.89 17.66 -17.72
CA ALA A 146 1.85 18.55 -18.33
C ALA A 146 2.03 18.23 -19.83
N ARG A 147 2.74 19.11 -20.52
CA ARG A 147 3.13 18.92 -21.94
C ARG A 147 4.62 19.21 -22.10
N LEU A 148 5.34 18.29 -22.72
CA LEU A 148 6.74 18.49 -23.09
C LEU A 148 6.88 19.48 -24.25
N HIS A 149 8.11 19.96 -24.51
CA HIS A 149 8.37 20.93 -25.59
C HIS A 149 8.17 20.35 -27.00
N ASP A 150 8.19 19.05 -27.16
CA ASP A 150 7.86 18.35 -28.42
C ASP A 150 6.35 18.18 -28.63
N GLY A 151 5.52 18.68 -27.72
CA GLY A 151 4.06 18.57 -27.73
C GLY A 151 3.48 17.34 -27.05
N THR A 152 4.31 16.41 -26.58
CA THR A 152 3.89 15.18 -25.90
C THR A 152 3.19 15.47 -24.60
N GLN A 153 1.99 14.90 -24.41
CA GLN A 153 1.27 15.00 -23.13
C GLN A 153 1.78 13.97 -22.12
N VAL A 154 2.00 14.42 -20.90
CA VAL A 154 2.56 13.61 -19.81
C VAL A 154 1.79 13.78 -18.52
N ALA A 155 1.85 12.75 -17.67
CA ALA A 155 1.47 12.80 -16.27
C ALA A 155 2.74 12.97 -15.43
N VAL A 156 2.73 13.94 -14.54
CA VAL A 156 3.83 14.26 -13.62
C VAL A 156 3.39 13.91 -12.21
N LYS A 157 3.91 12.81 -11.67
CA LYS A 157 3.72 12.40 -10.26
C LYS A 157 4.83 13.04 -9.43
N VAL A 158 4.45 13.74 -8.37
CA VAL A 158 5.40 14.43 -7.49
C VAL A 158 5.11 14.07 -6.04
N LEU A 159 6.16 13.74 -5.29
CA LEU A 159 6.04 13.43 -3.86
C LEU A 159 5.67 14.69 -3.07
N ARG A 160 4.89 14.48 -2.03
CA ARG A 160 4.56 15.52 -1.05
C ARG A 160 5.82 15.97 -0.32
N PRO A 161 6.11 17.27 -0.22
CA PRO A 161 7.32 17.78 0.45
C PRO A 161 7.40 17.35 1.92
N GLY A 162 8.60 17.06 2.40
CA GLY A 162 8.88 16.75 3.81
C GLY A 162 8.31 15.42 4.31
N MET A 163 7.86 14.53 3.41
CA MET A 163 7.30 13.24 3.81
C MET A 163 8.30 12.33 4.51
N LEU A 164 9.58 12.38 4.14
CA LEU A 164 10.60 11.55 4.77
C LEU A 164 10.70 11.81 6.28
N ASP A 165 10.74 13.08 6.68
CA ASP A 165 10.82 13.44 8.10
C ASP A 165 9.57 12.99 8.88
N VAL A 166 8.39 13.10 8.26
CA VAL A 166 7.12 12.64 8.86
C VAL A 166 7.12 11.11 9.02
N ILE A 167 7.60 10.39 8.02
CA ILE A 167 7.68 8.93 8.02
C ILE A 167 8.64 8.47 9.13
N GLU A 168 9.84 9.04 9.21
CA GLU A 168 10.83 8.68 10.23
C GLU A 168 10.31 8.94 11.66
N ASP A 169 9.66 10.08 11.89
CA ASP A 169 9.04 10.41 13.17
C ASP A 169 7.94 9.38 13.53
N ASP A 170 7.06 9.03 12.59
CA ASP A 170 5.96 8.09 12.83
C ASP A 170 6.46 6.65 13.00
N LEU A 171 7.45 6.20 12.22
CA LEU A 171 8.10 4.89 12.38
C LEU A 171 8.79 4.76 13.74
N SER A 172 9.49 5.78 14.19
CA SER A 172 10.09 5.82 15.53
C SER A 172 9.06 5.59 16.63
N LEU A 173 7.87 6.20 16.48
CA LEU A 173 6.76 6.03 17.43
C LEU A 173 6.12 4.65 17.33
N LEU A 174 5.96 4.10 16.12
CA LEU A 174 5.48 2.73 15.91
C LEU A 174 6.43 1.70 16.55
N ARG A 175 7.75 1.86 16.37
CA ARG A 175 8.77 1.01 17.02
C ARG A 175 8.70 1.09 18.54
N THR A 176 8.52 2.29 19.07
CA THR A 176 8.33 2.50 20.53
C THR A 176 7.07 1.79 21.02
N GLY A 177 5.95 1.92 20.29
CA GLY A 177 4.69 1.25 20.58
C GLY A 177 4.82 -0.28 20.53
N ALA A 178 5.47 -0.82 19.50
CA ALA A 178 5.73 -2.24 19.33
C ALA A 178 6.57 -2.79 20.49
N THR A 179 7.64 -2.09 20.87
CA THR A 179 8.51 -2.45 22.01
C THR A 179 7.70 -2.47 23.32
N LEU A 180 6.87 -1.48 23.55
CA LEU A 180 6.02 -1.41 24.73
C LEU A 180 4.99 -2.55 24.75
N ALA A 181 4.33 -2.82 23.63
CA ALA A 181 3.37 -3.92 23.50
C ALA A 181 4.01 -5.27 23.84
N MET A 182 5.21 -5.55 23.33
CA MET A 182 5.96 -6.78 23.65
C MET A 182 6.34 -6.91 25.12
N ARG A 183 6.57 -5.78 25.82
CA ARG A 183 6.87 -5.78 27.27
C ARG A 183 5.63 -6.03 28.11
N LEU A 184 4.48 -5.54 27.66
CA LEU A 184 3.24 -5.58 28.42
C LEU A 184 2.43 -6.86 28.19
N SER A 185 2.52 -7.51 27.04
CA SER A 185 1.72 -8.67 26.67
C SER A 185 2.56 -9.81 26.09
N ALA A 186 2.31 -11.03 26.58
CA ALA A 186 2.91 -12.25 26.02
C ALA A 186 2.33 -12.54 24.62
N ASP A 187 1.03 -12.27 24.43
CA ASP A 187 0.37 -12.48 23.14
C ASP A 187 0.90 -11.50 22.08
N ALA A 188 1.20 -10.24 22.46
CA ALA A 188 1.83 -9.28 21.57
C ALA A 188 3.19 -9.76 21.06
N ARG A 189 3.98 -10.47 21.88
CA ARG A 189 5.26 -11.06 21.44
C ARG A 189 5.08 -12.11 20.35
N ARG A 190 3.97 -12.87 20.38
CA ARG A 190 3.64 -13.87 19.38
C ARG A 190 3.32 -13.24 18.02
N LEU A 191 2.76 -12.04 18.02
CA LEU A 191 2.42 -11.28 16.80
C LEU A 191 3.62 -10.59 16.15
N ARG A 192 4.82 -10.64 16.78
CA ARG A 192 6.08 -10.07 16.26
C ARG A 192 5.93 -8.63 15.73
N PRO A 193 5.39 -7.68 16.52
CA PRO A 193 5.06 -6.35 16.03
C PRO A 193 6.27 -5.55 15.55
N MET A 194 7.50 -5.86 15.99
CA MET A 194 8.70 -5.22 15.44
C MET A 194 8.94 -5.60 13.98
N GLU A 195 8.78 -6.90 13.64
CA GLU A 195 8.91 -7.37 12.26
C GLU A 195 7.88 -6.69 11.35
N VAL A 196 6.64 -6.50 11.84
CA VAL A 196 5.58 -5.79 11.11
C VAL A 196 5.96 -4.33 10.88
N VAL A 197 6.54 -3.65 11.87
CA VAL A 197 6.98 -2.26 11.73
C VAL A 197 8.18 -2.14 10.80
N ASP A 198 9.12 -3.09 10.85
CA ASP A 198 10.29 -3.08 9.97
C ASP A 198 9.90 -3.38 8.52
N GLU A 199 8.93 -4.27 8.28
CA GLU A 199 8.36 -4.52 6.95
C GLU A 199 7.64 -3.26 6.41
N PHE A 200 6.89 -2.58 7.27
CA PHE A 200 6.21 -1.33 6.93
C PHE A 200 7.20 -0.19 6.65
N ASP A 201 8.31 -0.12 7.36
CA ASP A 201 9.40 0.82 7.10
C ASP A 201 9.96 0.64 5.69
N HIS A 202 10.33 -0.59 5.31
CA HIS A 202 10.78 -0.89 3.94
C HIS A 202 9.72 -0.49 2.89
N TYR A 203 8.47 -0.83 3.14
CA TYR A 203 7.35 -0.48 2.27
C TYR A 203 7.24 1.05 2.04
N LEU A 204 7.30 1.86 3.11
CA LEU A 204 7.20 3.31 3.00
C LEU A 204 8.39 3.94 2.29
N HIS A 205 9.60 3.44 2.54
CA HIS A 205 10.79 3.94 1.85
C HIS A 205 10.78 3.58 0.36
N ASP A 206 10.26 2.43 -0.01
CA ASP A 206 10.06 2.03 -1.39
C ASP A 206 9.06 2.95 -2.12
N GLU A 207 7.98 3.35 -1.45
CA GLU A 207 7.01 4.31 -1.99
C GLU A 207 7.57 5.73 -2.17
N LEU A 208 8.61 6.11 -1.42
CA LEU A 208 9.29 7.40 -1.56
C LEU A 208 10.35 7.42 -2.68
N ASP A 209 10.50 6.36 -3.43
CA ASP A 209 11.45 6.30 -4.54
C ASP A 209 10.74 6.09 -5.88
N LEU A 210 10.35 7.19 -6.51
CA LEU A 210 9.66 7.17 -7.81
C LEU A 210 10.54 6.65 -8.96
N VAL A 211 11.89 6.58 -8.79
CA VAL A 211 12.77 5.92 -9.77
C VAL A 211 12.55 4.40 -9.75
N ARG A 212 12.32 3.81 -8.57
CA ARG A 212 11.95 2.39 -8.47
C ARG A 212 10.61 2.12 -9.13
N GLU A 213 9.62 3.00 -8.91
CA GLU A 213 8.32 2.89 -9.58
C GLU A 213 8.48 2.93 -11.11
N ALA A 214 9.30 3.85 -11.63
CA ALA A 214 9.61 3.91 -13.07
C ALA A 214 10.31 2.63 -13.58
N ALA A 215 11.23 2.07 -12.80
CA ALA A 215 11.93 0.83 -13.15
C ALA A 215 10.98 -0.37 -13.15
N ASN A 216 10.09 -0.46 -12.18
CA ASN A 216 9.05 -1.50 -12.11
C ASN A 216 8.12 -1.44 -13.33
N ALA A 217 7.62 -0.23 -13.64
CA ALA A 217 6.80 0.01 -14.83
C ALA A 217 7.52 -0.44 -16.12
N ASN A 218 8.79 -0.07 -16.27
CA ASN A 218 9.58 -0.43 -17.42
C ASN A 218 9.84 -1.94 -17.51
N GLN A 219 10.00 -2.63 -16.38
CA GLN A 219 10.10 -4.08 -16.35
C GLN A 219 8.80 -4.75 -16.81
N LEU A 220 7.65 -4.31 -16.26
CA LEU A 220 6.34 -4.81 -16.71
C LEU A 220 6.09 -4.51 -18.19
N LYS A 221 6.47 -3.32 -18.66
CA LYS A 221 6.35 -2.97 -20.08
C LYS A 221 7.12 -3.94 -20.98
N ARG A 222 8.36 -4.29 -20.62
CA ARG A 222 9.16 -5.30 -21.35
C ARG A 222 8.52 -6.68 -21.30
N ASN A 223 7.99 -7.08 -20.15
CA ASN A 223 7.32 -8.38 -19.99
C ASN A 223 6.08 -8.53 -20.89
N PHE A 224 5.40 -7.42 -21.18
CA PHE A 224 4.20 -7.37 -22.01
C PHE A 224 4.47 -6.74 -23.40
N GLU A 225 5.73 -6.67 -23.83
CA GLU A 225 6.06 -6.18 -25.17
C GLU A 225 5.38 -7.05 -26.26
N GLY A 226 4.70 -6.39 -27.19
CA GLY A 226 3.90 -7.07 -28.22
C GLY A 226 2.57 -7.66 -27.77
N SER A 227 2.24 -7.64 -26.48
CA SER A 227 0.95 -8.13 -25.97
C SER A 227 -0.17 -7.10 -26.18
N THR A 228 -1.35 -7.59 -26.51
CA THR A 228 -2.59 -6.79 -26.61
C THR A 228 -3.39 -6.76 -25.32
N LEU A 229 -2.93 -7.44 -24.26
CA LEU A 229 -3.68 -7.58 -23.00
C LEU A 229 -3.51 -6.37 -22.08
N LEU A 230 -2.24 -5.96 -21.86
CA LEU A 230 -1.88 -4.94 -20.90
C LEU A 230 -1.01 -3.87 -21.55
N ARG A 231 -1.38 -2.61 -21.37
CA ARG A 231 -0.56 -1.44 -21.70
C ARG A 231 0.04 -0.85 -20.45
N ILE A 232 1.33 -0.53 -20.50
CA ILE A 232 2.05 0.23 -19.50
C ILE A 232 2.50 1.55 -20.14
N PRO A 233 2.25 2.71 -19.51
CA PRO A 233 2.69 4.00 -20.00
C PRO A 233 4.20 4.06 -20.22
N GLN A 234 4.65 4.85 -21.18
CA GLN A 234 6.08 5.13 -21.37
C GLN A 234 6.60 5.99 -20.22
N MET A 235 7.75 5.62 -19.64
CA MET A 235 8.47 6.45 -18.67
C MET A 235 9.46 7.37 -19.38
N TYR A 236 9.45 8.66 -19.03
CA TYR A 236 10.37 9.67 -19.59
C TYR A 236 11.54 9.85 -18.62
N TRP A 237 12.57 9.00 -18.77
CA TRP A 237 13.67 8.84 -17.83
C TRP A 237 14.47 10.12 -17.60
N ASP A 238 14.58 11.00 -18.58
CA ASP A 238 15.26 12.30 -18.46
C ASP A 238 14.61 13.18 -17.39
N TYR A 239 13.34 12.95 -17.11
CA TYR A 239 12.52 13.68 -16.11
C TYR A 239 12.16 12.84 -14.90
N CYS A 240 12.71 11.62 -14.74
CA CYS A 240 12.45 10.79 -13.57
C CYS A 240 13.54 11.00 -12.51
N ARG A 241 13.12 11.30 -11.28
CA ARG A 241 13.97 11.46 -10.09
C ARG A 241 13.29 10.80 -8.91
N ARG A 242 13.99 10.69 -7.77
CA ARG A 242 13.40 10.05 -6.57
C ARG A 242 12.07 10.66 -6.15
N ASN A 243 11.88 11.95 -6.34
CA ASN A 243 10.69 12.71 -5.93
C ASN A 243 9.78 13.13 -7.10
N VAL A 244 10.15 12.85 -8.34
CA VAL A 244 9.40 13.19 -9.56
C VAL A 244 9.41 12.02 -10.53
N LEU A 245 8.23 11.63 -11.02
CA LEU A 245 8.06 10.64 -12.08
C LEU A 245 7.27 11.27 -13.22
N VAL A 246 7.81 11.21 -14.42
CA VAL A 246 7.14 11.66 -15.65
C VAL A 246 6.84 10.47 -16.53
N MET A 247 5.56 10.26 -16.81
CA MET A 247 5.09 9.17 -17.66
C MET A 247 4.12 9.67 -18.72
N GLU A 248 3.93 8.87 -19.73
CA GLU A 248 2.97 9.12 -20.80
C GLU A 248 1.56 9.39 -20.23
N TRP A 249 0.91 10.42 -20.76
CA TRP A 249 -0.51 10.62 -20.51
C TRP A 249 -1.32 9.57 -21.25
N VAL A 250 -2.12 8.80 -20.52
CA VAL A 250 -3.01 7.80 -21.09
C VAL A 250 -4.46 8.13 -20.78
N GLU A 251 -5.33 7.84 -21.71
CA GLU A 251 -6.78 8.03 -21.55
C GLU A 251 -7.45 6.66 -21.48
N GLY A 252 -8.49 6.57 -20.66
CA GLY A 252 -9.24 5.35 -20.49
C GLY A 252 -10.38 5.52 -19.48
N ILE A 253 -11.20 4.49 -19.36
CA ILE A 253 -12.31 4.44 -18.41
C ILE A 253 -11.80 3.69 -17.16
N PRO A 254 -11.90 4.30 -15.96
CA PRO A 254 -11.59 3.58 -14.73
C PRO A 254 -12.36 2.26 -14.63
N ILE A 255 -11.68 1.16 -14.32
CA ILE A 255 -12.26 -0.19 -14.36
C ILE A 255 -13.46 -0.36 -13.40
N GLY A 256 -13.55 0.46 -12.35
CA GLY A 256 -14.71 0.50 -11.44
C GLY A 256 -15.96 1.14 -12.04
N GLN A 257 -15.88 1.80 -13.22
CA GLN A 257 -16.99 2.52 -13.85
C GLN A 257 -17.71 1.67 -14.90
N LEU A 258 -18.33 0.57 -14.46
CA LEU A 258 -18.96 -0.44 -15.33
C LEU A 258 -19.98 0.15 -16.31
N ASP A 259 -20.78 1.13 -15.89
CA ASP A 259 -21.80 1.72 -16.76
C ASP A 259 -21.18 2.53 -17.90
N ARG A 260 -20.07 3.24 -17.63
CA ARG A 260 -19.32 3.93 -18.68
C ARG A 260 -18.66 2.97 -19.66
N MET A 261 -18.12 1.85 -19.16
CA MET A 261 -17.53 0.81 -20.01
C MET A 261 -18.60 0.19 -20.92
N ARG A 262 -19.78 -0.15 -20.38
CA ARG A 262 -20.91 -0.65 -21.19
C ARG A 262 -21.34 0.36 -22.26
N ALA A 263 -21.46 1.64 -21.88
CA ALA A 263 -21.83 2.71 -22.83
C ALA A 263 -20.79 2.91 -23.94
N ALA A 264 -19.51 2.64 -23.65
CA ALA A 264 -18.42 2.70 -24.60
C ALA A 264 -18.29 1.42 -25.47
N GLY A 265 -19.13 0.41 -25.26
CA GLY A 265 -19.09 -0.85 -26.00
C GLY A 265 -17.95 -1.79 -25.59
N ILE A 266 -17.39 -1.63 -24.40
CA ILE A 266 -16.33 -2.51 -23.87
C ILE A 266 -16.91 -3.90 -23.62
N ASP A 267 -16.20 -4.93 -24.12
CA ASP A 267 -16.54 -6.34 -23.88
C ASP A 267 -16.04 -6.77 -22.49
N LEU A 268 -16.95 -6.73 -21.51
CA LEU A 268 -16.62 -7.07 -20.12
C LEU A 268 -16.26 -8.54 -19.94
N GLU A 269 -16.78 -9.44 -20.78
CA GLU A 269 -16.46 -10.86 -20.69
C GLU A 269 -15.03 -11.14 -21.17
N LYS A 270 -14.65 -10.53 -22.31
CA LYS A 270 -13.27 -10.57 -22.79
C LYS A 270 -12.33 -9.96 -21.74
N LEU A 271 -12.69 -8.79 -21.19
CA LEU A 271 -11.89 -8.11 -20.18
C LEU A 271 -11.67 -8.98 -18.95
N SER A 272 -12.69 -9.70 -18.49
CA SER A 272 -12.55 -10.64 -17.36
C SER A 272 -11.56 -11.78 -17.68
N ARG A 273 -11.61 -12.36 -18.87
CA ARG A 273 -10.64 -13.39 -19.30
C ARG A 273 -9.22 -12.84 -19.40
N ASP A 274 -9.09 -11.68 -20.01
CA ASP A 274 -7.80 -10.98 -20.18
C ASP A 274 -7.16 -10.66 -18.81
N GLY A 275 -7.95 -10.23 -17.83
CA GLY A 275 -7.48 -9.95 -16.46
C GLY A 275 -6.90 -11.19 -15.77
N VAL A 276 -7.56 -12.34 -15.92
CA VAL A 276 -7.04 -13.62 -15.42
C VAL A 276 -5.75 -13.99 -16.14
N GLU A 277 -5.69 -13.86 -17.47
CA GLU A 277 -4.50 -14.16 -18.26
C GLU A 277 -3.32 -13.24 -17.88
N ILE A 278 -3.57 -11.93 -17.69
CA ILE A 278 -2.57 -10.97 -17.21
C ILE A 278 -2.00 -11.42 -15.87
N PHE A 279 -2.86 -11.78 -14.91
CA PHE A 279 -2.43 -12.22 -13.59
C PHE A 279 -1.54 -13.47 -13.66
N PHE A 280 -2.00 -14.53 -14.34
CA PHE A 280 -1.24 -15.78 -14.46
C PHE A 280 0.07 -15.59 -15.23
N THR A 281 0.07 -14.74 -16.24
CA THR A 281 1.27 -14.39 -17.01
C THR A 281 2.33 -13.72 -16.11
N GLN A 282 1.95 -12.71 -15.34
CA GLN A 282 2.85 -12.02 -14.43
C GLN A 282 3.41 -12.97 -13.36
N VAL A 283 2.55 -13.79 -12.74
CA VAL A 283 2.93 -14.67 -11.62
C VAL A 283 3.78 -15.85 -12.10
N PHE A 284 3.32 -16.59 -13.10
CA PHE A 284 3.92 -17.88 -13.45
C PHE A 284 4.94 -17.81 -14.59
N ARG A 285 4.71 -16.99 -15.62
CA ARG A 285 5.66 -16.80 -16.70
C ARG A 285 6.82 -15.91 -16.23
N ASP A 286 6.48 -14.70 -15.74
CA ASP A 286 7.47 -13.65 -15.49
C ASP A 286 8.06 -13.74 -14.07
N GLY A 287 7.28 -14.20 -13.09
CA GLY A 287 7.65 -14.15 -11.67
C GLY A 287 7.84 -12.72 -11.17
N PHE A 288 7.25 -11.77 -11.88
CA PHE A 288 7.25 -10.34 -11.57
C PHE A 288 5.85 -9.80 -11.82
N PHE A 289 5.18 -9.35 -10.79
CA PHE A 289 3.77 -9.00 -10.85
C PHE A 289 3.46 -7.72 -10.09
N HIS A 290 2.48 -7.00 -10.59
CA HIS A 290 1.88 -5.86 -9.92
C HIS A 290 1.13 -6.35 -8.67
N ALA A 291 1.58 -5.97 -7.50
CA ALA A 291 1.04 -6.48 -6.23
C ALA A 291 -0.11 -5.61 -5.67
N ASP A 292 -0.42 -4.46 -6.30
CA ASP A 292 -1.53 -3.57 -5.92
C ASP A 292 -2.48 -3.29 -7.11
N MET A 293 -3.14 -4.33 -7.61
CA MET A 293 -4.14 -4.26 -8.69
C MET A 293 -5.49 -3.66 -8.21
N HIS A 294 -5.40 -2.54 -7.46
CA HIS A 294 -6.59 -1.83 -7.02
C HIS A 294 -7.32 -1.19 -8.21
N PRO A 295 -8.66 -1.17 -8.26
CA PRO A 295 -9.42 -0.55 -9.37
C PRO A 295 -9.07 0.92 -9.64
N GLY A 296 -8.51 1.65 -8.68
CA GLY A 296 -8.03 3.02 -8.85
C GLY A 296 -6.77 3.13 -9.72
N ASN A 297 -6.00 2.04 -9.84
CA ASN A 297 -4.74 1.98 -10.57
C ASN A 297 -4.89 1.38 -11.98
N ILE A 298 -6.13 1.13 -12.41
CA ILE A 298 -6.41 0.43 -13.66
C ILE A 298 -7.43 1.22 -14.48
N LEU A 299 -7.06 1.51 -15.73
CA LEU A 299 -7.99 1.99 -16.75
C LEU A 299 -8.24 0.90 -17.79
N VAL A 300 -9.33 1.05 -18.52
CA VAL A 300 -9.66 0.31 -19.74
C VAL A 300 -9.63 1.28 -20.90
N GLY A 301 -8.78 1.00 -21.88
CA GLY A 301 -8.65 1.81 -23.07
C GLY A 301 -9.96 1.88 -23.87
N ASN A 302 -10.30 3.08 -24.35
CA ASN A 302 -11.49 3.35 -25.16
C ASN A 302 -11.16 4.08 -26.47
N GLY A 303 -9.87 4.30 -26.72
CA GLY A 303 -9.34 4.85 -27.98
C GLY A 303 -9.08 3.77 -29.03
N PRO A 304 -8.82 4.17 -30.28
CA PRO A 304 -8.62 3.22 -31.40
C PRO A 304 -7.45 2.26 -31.20
N ASP A 305 -6.38 2.71 -30.54
CA ASP A 305 -5.15 1.91 -30.36
C ASP A 305 -5.20 1.00 -29.12
N ASP A 306 -6.08 1.30 -28.18
CA ASP A 306 -6.17 0.64 -26.89
C ASP A 306 -7.53 0.04 -26.58
N PHE A 307 -8.44 0.05 -27.52
CA PHE A 307 -9.82 -0.36 -27.27
C PHE A 307 -9.89 -1.73 -26.59
N ASN A 308 -10.59 -1.77 -25.45
CA ASN A 308 -10.81 -2.96 -24.64
C ASN A 308 -9.50 -3.60 -24.11
N ARG A 309 -8.49 -2.78 -23.80
CA ARG A 309 -7.19 -3.19 -23.28
C ARG A 309 -7.01 -2.66 -21.85
N TYR A 310 -6.41 -3.44 -20.97
CA TYR A 310 -6.02 -2.97 -19.65
C TYR A 310 -4.88 -1.95 -19.74
N ILE A 311 -4.93 -0.91 -18.92
CA ILE A 311 -3.86 0.07 -18.75
C ILE A 311 -3.58 0.19 -17.25
N ALA A 312 -2.36 -0.14 -16.82
CA ALA A 312 -1.92 0.01 -15.45
C ALA A 312 -1.22 1.37 -15.26
N LEU A 313 -1.42 2.02 -14.09
CA LEU A 313 -0.97 3.39 -13.84
C LEU A 313 0.02 3.54 -12.69
N ASP A 314 -0.07 2.75 -11.64
CA ASP A 314 0.77 2.82 -10.45
C ASP A 314 1.62 1.55 -10.34
N PHE A 315 2.92 1.68 -10.09
CA PHE A 315 3.87 0.57 -10.07
C PHE A 315 4.74 0.59 -8.81
N GLY A 316 4.28 1.30 -7.80
CA GLY A 316 4.99 1.45 -6.52
C GLY A 316 5.18 0.12 -5.82
N ILE A 317 4.19 -0.79 -5.94
CA ILE A 317 4.22 -2.09 -5.29
C ILE A 317 4.24 -3.20 -6.34
N VAL A 318 5.35 -3.94 -6.39
CA VAL A 318 5.50 -5.13 -7.21
C VAL A 318 5.98 -6.30 -6.37
N GLY A 319 5.56 -7.50 -6.76
CA GLY A 319 6.05 -8.74 -6.16
C GLY A 319 7.00 -9.46 -7.12
N THR A 320 7.94 -10.19 -6.54
CA THR A 320 8.86 -11.07 -7.28
C THR A 320 8.78 -12.49 -6.73
N LEU A 321 8.81 -13.47 -7.60
CA LEU A 321 8.82 -14.89 -7.24
C LEU A 321 10.08 -15.54 -7.78
N SER A 322 10.75 -16.29 -6.92
CA SER A 322 11.82 -17.18 -7.35
C SER A 322 11.26 -18.33 -8.22
N ASP A 323 12.13 -19.00 -8.96
CA ASP A 323 11.72 -20.19 -9.73
C ASP A 323 11.21 -21.32 -8.82
N HIS A 324 11.66 -21.35 -7.58
CA HIS A 324 11.15 -22.28 -6.56
C HIS A 324 9.70 -21.94 -6.21
N ASP A 325 9.43 -20.67 -5.88
CA ASP A 325 8.08 -20.22 -5.49
C ASP A 325 7.09 -20.38 -6.64
N LYS A 326 7.51 -20.04 -7.87
CA LYS A 326 6.66 -20.25 -9.06
C LYS A 326 6.25 -21.71 -9.22
N ARG A 327 7.22 -22.65 -9.07
CA ARG A 327 6.93 -24.10 -9.15
C ARG A 327 6.01 -24.55 -8.03
N TYR A 328 6.28 -24.11 -6.81
CA TYR A 328 5.44 -24.41 -5.65
C TYR A 328 4.00 -23.95 -5.89
N LEU A 329 3.80 -22.67 -6.25
CA LEU A 329 2.49 -22.10 -6.50
C LEU A 329 1.77 -22.84 -7.65
N ALA A 330 2.46 -23.13 -8.75
CA ALA A 330 1.88 -23.85 -9.89
C ALA A 330 1.40 -25.24 -9.51
N GLN A 331 2.20 -25.99 -8.74
CA GLN A 331 1.82 -27.32 -8.25
C GLN A 331 0.64 -27.25 -7.28
N ASN A 332 0.63 -26.23 -6.40
CA ASN A 332 -0.43 -26.03 -5.44
C ASN A 332 -1.76 -25.72 -6.12
N PHE A 333 -1.77 -24.78 -7.08
CA PHE A 333 -2.95 -24.49 -7.90
C PHE A 333 -3.45 -25.73 -8.65
N LEU A 334 -2.54 -26.47 -9.28
CA LEU A 334 -2.91 -27.70 -10.01
C LEU A 334 -3.54 -28.74 -9.09
N ALA A 335 -2.97 -28.98 -7.92
CA ALA A 335 -3.49 -29.90 -6.92
C ALA A 335 -4.86 -29.43 -6.40
N PHE A 336 -5.01 -28.13 -6.12
CA PHE A 336 -6.26 -27.53 -5.68
C PHE A 336 -7.39 -27.71 -6.72
N PHE A 337 -7.14 -27.39 -7.99
CA PHE A 337 -8.13 -27.56 -9.05
C PHE A 337 -8.49 -29.05 -9.31
N LYS A 338 -7.54 -29.97 -9.05
CA LYS A 338 -7.79 -31.40 -9.10
C LYS A 338 -8.47 -31.92 -7.83
N ARG A 339 -8.68 -31.08 -6.82
CA ARG A 339 -9.20 -31.44 -5.49
C ARG A 339 -8.31 -32.47 -4.77
N ASP A 340 -7.03 -32.47 -5.06
CA ASP A 340 -6.00 -33.27 -4.37
C ASP A 340 -5.49 -32.50 -3.14
N TYR A 341 -6.33 -32.43 -2.12
CA TYR A 341 -6.06 -31.66 -0.90
C TYR A 341 -4.89 -32.24 -0.10
N ARG A 342 -4.66 -33.54 -0.20
CA ARG A 342 -3.49 -34.17 0.40
C ARG A 342 -2.21 -33.61 -0.22
N ARG A 343 -2.14 -33.53 -1.56
CA ARG A 343 -0.98 -32.94 -2.23
C ARG A 343 -0.82 -31.46 -1.91
N VAL A 344 -1.91 -30.71 -1.75
CA VAL A 344 -1.88 -29.31 -1.26
C VAL A 344 -1.22 -29.24 0.11
N ALA A 345 -1.62 -30.09 1.07
CA ALA A 345 -1.03 -30.12 2.41
C ALA A 345 0.46 -30.49 2.40
N GLU A 346 0.85 -31.50 1.61
CA GLU A 346 2.25 -31.89 1.44
C GLU A 346 3.11 -30.73 0.90
N LEU A 347 2.61 -30.03 -0.13
CA LEU A 347 3.30 -28.86 -0.72
C LEU A 347 3.50 -27.71 0.28
N HIS A 348 2.54 -27.48 1.17
CA HIS A 348 2.70 -26.47 2.24
C HIS A 348 3.78 -26.83 3.24
N ILE A 349 3.94 -28.13 3.54
CA ILE A 349 5.02 -28.62 4.42
C ILE A 349 6.37 -28.53 3.70
N GLU A 350 6.44 -28.99 2.43
CA GLU A 350 7.65 -28.95 1.61
C GLU A 350 8.19 -27.54 1.40
N SER A 351 7.29 -26.53 1.26
CA SER A 351 7.66 -25.13 1.08
C SER A 351 8.09 -24.40 2.38
N GLY A 352 7.85 -25.03 3.55
CA GLY A 352 8.15 -24.42 4.85
C GLY A 352 7.12 -23.37 5.30
N TRP A 353 5.97 -23.28 4.65
CA TRP A 353 4.87 -22.36 5.06
C TRP A 353 4.21 -22.78 6.36
N VAL A 354 4.31 -24.05 6.69
CA VAL A 354 3.89 -24.61 7.96
C VAL A 354 5.08 -25.32 8.64
N PRO A 355 5.05 -25.45 9.97
CA PRO A 355 6.12 -26.15 10.70
C PRO A 355 6.35 -27.57 10.15
N PRO A 356 7.61 -28.04 10.06
CA PRO A 356 7.92 -29.34 9.44
C PRO A 356 7.35 -30.55 10.20
N ASN A 357 6.92 -30.36 11.44
CA ASN A 357 6.25 -31.37 12.27
C ASN A 357 4.73 -31.36 12.12
N THR A 358 4.18 -30.55 11.22
CA THR A 358 2.74 -30.53 10.90
C THR A 358 2.37 -31.79 10.15
N ARG A 359 1.28 -32.45 10.54
CA ARG A 359 0.78 -33.65 9.87
C ARG A 359 -0.08 -33.27 8.67
N ALA A 360 0.19 -33.87 7.52
CA ALA A 360 -0.54 -33.60 6.28
C ALA A 360 -2.05 -33.86 6.44
N GLU A 361 -2.42 -34.91 7.20
CA GLU A 361 -3.79 -35.27 7.48
C GLU A 361 -4.57 -34.19 8.26
N GLU A 362 -3.88 -33.43 9.11
CA GLU A 362 -4.49 -32.32 9.88
C GLU A 362 -4.78 -31.11 8.98
N LEU A 363 -3.94 -30.87 7.97
CA LEU A 363 -4.15 -29.80 6.97
C LEU A 363 -5.15 -30.20 5.88
N GLU A 364 -5.22 -31.49 5.52
CA GLU A 364 -6.17 -32.01 4.52
C GLU A 364 -7.62 -31.86 4.99
N GLY A 365 -7.86 -31.91 6.30
CA GLY A 365 -9.20 -31.83 6.91
C GLY A 365 -9.65 -30.40 7.23
N ALA A 366 -8.79 -29.39 7.05
CA ALA A 366 -9.08 -27.99 7.34
C ALA A 366 -9.53 -27.24 6.08
#